data_485224e2415fdd117df2eb472367a90e
#
_entry.id   485224e2415fdd117df2eb472367a90e
#
_cell.length_a   1.000
_cell.length_b   1.000
_cell.length_c   1.000
_cell.angle_alpha   90.00
_cell.angle_beta   90.00
_cell.angle_gamma   90.00
#
_symmetry.space_group_name_H-M   'P 1'
#
loop_
_entity.id
_entity.type
_entity.pdbx_description
1 polymer ?
#
loop_
_entity_poly.entity_id
_entity_poly.type
_entity_poly.pdbx_seq_one_letter_code
_entity_poly.pdbx_strand_id
1 'polypeptide(L)'
;MPHLDGPVIWLHADTQHAVSQLDALSDTMMHQYAERGEHVSVLLSYSAGLQPPAEIPGRAALPIVADNADIATGIMTQLAPVALLVAAQRLPLALISIAAAGGAKVMIADMGSPRLPGFWGHVPGLCSTVMGRIHRVFLSSASQRTSWAKAGVAQDRMLVSGPLNDAPLALGCNEAERDMLAQSFRQRTVWLAIGVPEVEEAMIVAAHRAALRDSHRVALILHPSDPMRGAALKAELEPKFNTALRSVDDLITPDTQVYVVDTEGERGLWYRLAVACYIGGTLDKTGATVSPMEAAGLGCAIVHGRETGPFEQAFQRLSNAKATSRIQRREALGQAICAALRPDQAAQMAHQGWQVVSEGAETADMMIAALMETLQPAGAA
;
A
#
# COMPACT_ATOMS: atom_id res chain seq x y z
N MET A 1 19.91 0.50 -20.46
CA MET A 1 19.17 -0.40 -19.55
C MET A 1 19.92 -0.45 -18.21
N PRO A 2 19.24 -0.51 -17.07
CA PRO A 2 19.89 -0.67 -15.78
C PRO A 2 20.64 -2.02 -15.70
N HIS A 3 21.72 -2.06 -14.92
CA HIS A 3 22.43 -3.31 -14.63
C HIS A 3 21.73 -3.99 -13.44
N LEU A 4 21.27 -5.21 -13.65
CA LEU A 4 20.58 -6.03 -12.65
C LEU A 4 21.32 -7.38 -12.55
N ASP A 5 21.65 -7.79 -11.33
CA ASP A 5 22.37 -9.01 -11.07
C ASP A 5 21.41 -10.17 -10.75
N GLY A 6 21.75 -11.38 -11.21
CA GLY A 6 20.94 -12.59 -10.98
C GLY A 6 19.68 -12.68 -11.84
N PRO A 7 18.73 -13.55 -11.45
CA PRO A 7 17.49 -13.73 -12.19
C PRO A 7 16.60 -12.48 -12.07
N VAL A 8 16.03 -12.07 -13.22
CA VAL A 8 15.21 -10.86 -13.31
C VAL A 8 13.73 -11.20 -13.45
N ILE A 9 12.90 -10.60 -12.60
CA ILE A 9 11.44 -10.57 -12.74
C ILE A 9 11.05 -9.23 -13.35
N TRP A 10 10.27 -9.26 -14.43
CA TRP A 10 9.74 -8.06 -15.06
C TRP A 10 8.31 -7.81 -14.60
N LEU A 11 8.06 -6.65 -13.99
CA LEU A 11 6.74 -6.14 -13.59
C LEU A 11 6.34 -5.01 -14.52
N HIS A 12 5.06 -4.91 -14.91
CA HIS A 12 4.56 -3.84 -15.77
C HIS A 12 3.24 -3.27 -15.28
N ALA A 13 3.17 -1.92 -15.17
CA ALA A 13 1.99 -1.15 -14.73
C ALA A 13 1.62 -0.03 -15.71
N ASP A 14 0.31 0.20 -15.95
CA ASP A 14 -0.17 1.31 -16.78
C ASP A 14 -0.95 2.39 -16.00
N THR A 15 -1.11 2.23 -14.69
CA THR A 15 -1.77 3.19 -13.80
C THR A 15 -0.93 3.44 -12.56
N GLN A 16 -1.12 4.60 -11.91
CA GLN A 16 -0.42 4.91 -10.66
C GLN A 16 -0.71 3.90 -9.56
N HIS A 17 -1.96 3.46 -9.45
CA HIS A 17 -2.35 2.43 -8.50
C HIS A 17 -1.63 1.09 -8.75
N ALA A 18 -1.56 0.64 -10.01
CA ALA A 18 -0.82 -0.58 -10.35
C ALA A 18 0.69 -0.42 -10.08
N VAL A 19 1.28 0.77 -10.27
CA VAL A 19 2.67 1.05 -9.87
C VAL A 19 2.84 0.82 -8.36
N SER A 20 1.97 1.40 -7.53
CA SER A 20 2.05 1.24 -6.07
C SER A 20 1.85 -0.23 -5.63
N GLN A 21 0.93 -0.95 -6.28
CA GLN A 21 0.70 -2.38 -6.00
C GLN A 21 1.92 -3.24 -6.33
N LEU A 22 2.51 -3.04 -7.53
CA LEU A 22 3.68 -3.81 -7.96
C LEU A 22 4.95 -3.39 -7.23
N ASP A 23 5.03 -2.13 -6.79
CA ASP A 23 6.08 -1.63 -5.91
C ASP A 23 6.08 -2.41 -4.59
N ALA A 24 4.95 -2.44 -3.88
CA ALA A 24 4.78 -3.18 -2.63
C ALA A 24 4.99 -4.69 -2.81
N LEU A 25 4.49 -5.29 -3.92
CA LEU A 25 4.70 -6.69 -4.25
C LEU A 25 6.18 -7.01 -4.43
N SER A 26 6.92 -6.13 -5.13
CA SER A 26 8.35 -6.31 -5.36
C SER A 26 9.15 -6.24 -4.07
N ASP A 27 8.82 -5.31 -3.17
CA ASP A 27 9.46 -5.18 -1.85
C ASP A 27 9.27 -6.46 -1.03
N THR A 28 8.03 -6.96 -0.97
CA THR A 28 7.69 -8.21 -0.26
C THR A 28 8.45 -9.39 -0.85
N MET A 29 8.46 -9.53 -2.18
CA MET A 29 9.15 -10.61 -2.87
C MET A 29 10.66 -10.57 -2.61
N MET A 30 11.29 -9.41 -2.78
CA MET A 30 12.74 -9.25 -2.58
C MET A 30 13.13 -9.53 -1.12
N HIS A 31 12.30 -9.12 -0.17
CA HIS A 31 12.52 -9.41 1.26
C HIS A 31 12.45 -10.92 1.55
N GLN A 32 11.40 -11.61 1.07
CA GLN A 32 11.25 -13.07 1.23
C GLN A 32 12.41 -13.86 0.59
N TYR A 33 12.98 -13.38 -0.54
CA TYR A 33 14.16 -13.99 -1.16
C TYR A 33 15.41 -13.79 -0.31
N ALA A 34 15.61 -12.55 0.18
CA ALA A 34 16.75 -12.23 1.05
C ALA A 34 16.76 -13.07 2.34
N GLU A 35 15.60 -13.32 2.95
CA GLU A 35 15.45 -14.18 4.13
C GLU A 35 15.87 -15.65 3.86
N ARG A 36 15.75 -16.11 2.61
CA ARG A 36 16.21 -17.44 2.18
C ARG A 36 17.67 -17.48 1.75
N GLY A 37 18.37 -16.35 1.81
CA GLY A 37 19.74 -16.22 1.31
C GLY A 37 19.83 -16.24 -0.23
N GLU A 38 18.72 -16.03 -0.93
CA GLU A 38 18.62 -15.97 -2.38
C GLU A 38 18.53 -14.50 -2.83
N HIS A 39 18.88 -14.24 -4.10
CA HIS A 39 18.83 -12.91 -4.70
C HIS A 39 17.96 -12.91 -5.95
N VAL A 40 17.06 -11.95 -6.06
CA VAL A 40 16.25 -11.69 -7.24
C VAL A 40 16.27 -10.20 -7.56
N SER A 41 16.41 -9.87 -8.82
CA SER A 41 16.32 -8.50 -9.31
C SER A 41 14.98 -8.24 -9.97
N VAL A 42 14.50 -7.00 -9.86
CA VAL A 42 13.21 -6.60 -10.40
C VAL A 42 13.40 -5.46 -11.41
N LEU A 43 12.81 -5.62 -12.59
CA LEU A 43 12.53 -4.51 -13.49
C LEU A 43 11.07 -4.11 -13.36
N LEU A 44 10.77 -2.91 -12.83
CA LEU A 44 9.42 -2.35 -12.84
C LEU A 44 9.28 -1.34 -13.96
N SER A 45 8.60 -1.73 -15.03
CA SER A 45 8.26 -0.83 -16.13
C SER A 45 6.86 -0.23 -15.93
N TYR A 46 6.70 1.05 -16.26
CA TYR A 46 5.45 1.75 -16.05
C TYR A 46 5.19 2.78 -17.16
N SER A 47 3.92 3.15 -17.37
CA SER A 47 3.55 4.15 -18.37
C SER A 47 4.19 5.50 -18.09
N ALA A 48 4.80 6.11 -19.10
CA ALA A 48 5.41 7.44 -19.00
C ALA A 48 4.39 8.48 -18.52
N GLY A 49 4.82 9.38 -17.62
CA GLY A 49 3.96 10.39 -17.00
C GLY A 49 3.38 10.00 -15.64
N LEU A 50 3.54 8.74 -15.22
CA LEU A 50 3.26 8.32 -13.87
C LEU A 50 4.44 8.62 -12.93
N GLN A 51 4.17 8.69 -11.63
CA GLN A 51 5.24 8.82 -10.64
C GLN A 51 6.06 7.53 -10.57
N PRO A 52 7.39 7.63 -10.56
CA PRO A 52 8.24 6.45 -10.43
C PRO A 52 8.05 5.76 -9.08
N PRO A 53 8.26 4.43 -9.00
CA PRO A 53 8.37 3.73 -7.73
C PRO A 53 9.59 4.22 -6.95
N ALA A 54 9.65 3.91 -5.64
CA ALA A 54 10.80 4.23 -4.82
C ALA A 54 12.08 3.54 -5.36
N GLU A 55 13.22 4.20 -5.26
CA GLU A 55 14.51 3.59 -5.63
C GLU A 55 14.99 2.70 -4.48
N ILE A 56 15.18 1.41 -4.77
CA ILE A 56 15.75 0.44 -3.82
C ILE A 56 16.81 -0.43 -4.52
N PRO A 57 17.82 -0.91 -3.79
CA PRO A 57 18.83 -1.82 -4.34
C PRO A 57 18.18 -3.07 -4.94
N GLY A 58 18.63 -3.49 -6.14
CA GLY A 58 18.09 -4.66 -6.84
C GLY A 58 16.80 -4.43 -7.63
N ARG A 59 16.20 -3.22 -7.54
CA ARG A 59 15.05 -2.84 -8.36
C ARG A 59 15.39 -1.68 -9.29
N ALA A 60 15.07 -1.85 -10.57
CA ALA A 60 15.19 -0.80 -11.57
C ALA A 60 13.79 -0.36 -12.05
N ALA A 61 13.60 0.95 -12.22
CA ALA A 61 12.39 1.56 -12.72
C ALA A 61 12.59 2.03 -14.19
N LEU A 62 11.65 1.69 -15.09
CA LEU A 62 11.74 2.04 -16.50
C LEU A 62 10.41 2.64 -17.01
N PRO A 63 10.35 3.95 -17.29
CA PRO A 63 9.18 4.53 -17.92
C PRO A 63 9.07 4.08 -19.39
N ILE A 64 7.87 3.65 -19.81
CA ILE A 64 7.56 3.21 -21.17
C ILE A 64 6.46 4.11 -21.75
N VAL A 65 6.72 4.68 -22.95
CA VAL A 65 5.79 5.65 -23.57
C VAL A 65 4.53 4.96 -24.11
N ALA A 66 4.66 3.73 -24.61
CA ALA A 66 3.58 2.92 -25.16
C ALA A 66 3.94 1.42 -25.17
N ASP A 67 2.97 0.55 -25.46
CA ASP A 67 3.21 -0.88 -25.75
C ASP A 67 4.05 -1.00 -27.03
N ASN A 68 5.37 -1.09 -26.87
CA ASN A 68 6.37 -0.99 -27.94
C ASN A 68 7.21 -2.26 -28.04
N ALA A 69 7.22 -2.86 -29.24
CA ALA A 69 7.96 -4.09 -29.53
C ALA A 69 9.49 -3.92 -29.39
N ASP A 70 10.05 -2.78 -29.77
CA ASP A 70 11.50 -2.55 -29.72
C ASP A 70 11.99 -2.48 -28.27
N ILE A 71 11.21 -1.81 -27.39
CA ILE A 71 11.51 -1.73 -25.97
C ILE A 71 11.44 -3.13 -25.34
N ALA A 72 10.37 -3.89 -25.64
CA ALA A 72 10.22 -5.26 -25.13
C ALA A 72 11.35 -6.17 -25.60
N THR A 73 11.75 -6.06 -26.88
CA THR A 73 12.89 -6.82 -27.44
C THR A 73 14.20 -6.42 -26.76
N GLY A 74 14.42 -5.13 -26.52
CA GLY A 74 15.58 -4.63 -25.78
C GLY A 74 15.67 -5.20 -24.35
N ILE A 75 14.55 -5.23 -23.63
CA ILE A 75 14.46 -5.81 -22.29
C ILE A 75 14.79 -7.32 -22.32
N MET A 76 14.16 -8.06 -23.25
CA MET A 76 14.39 -9.51 -23.36
C MET A 76 15.83 -9.83 -23.74
N THR A 77 16.46 -9.03 -24.62
CA THR A 77 17.82 -9.27 -25.07
C THR A 77 18.87 -8.94 -24.01
N GLN A 78 18.64 -7.89 -23.21
CA GLN A 78 19.66 -7.41 -22.27
C GLN A 78 19.50 -7.98 -20.85
N LEU A 79 18.27 -8.20 -20.41
CA LEU A 79 17.96 -8.62 -19.04
C LEU A 79 17.44 -10.06 -18.96
N ALA A 80 16.96 -10.63 -20.07
CA ALA A 80 16.42 -11.99 -20.16
C ALA A 80 15.49 -12.36 -18.98
N PRO A 81 14.44 -11.56 -18.67
CA PRO A 81 13.59 -11.83 -17.52
C PRO A 81 12.93 -13.21 -17.63
N VAL A 82 12.87 -13.93 -16.51
CA VAL A 82 12.29 -15.28 -16.43
C VAL A 82 10.77 -15.27 -16.36
N ALA A 83 10.20 -14.18 -15.87
CA ALA A 83 8.74 -13.95 -15.80
C ALA A 83 8.40 -12.49 -16.08
N LEU A 84 7.19 -12.27 -16.60
CA LEU A 84 6.55 -10.96 -16.74
C LEU A 84 5.20 -11.00 -16.00
N LEU A 85 5.02 -10.15 -14.99
CA LEU A 85 3.73 -9.91 -14.35
C LEU A 85 3.19 -8.55 -14.80
N VAL A 86 1.98 -8.55 -15.35
CA VAL A 86 1.30 -7.35 -15.85
C VAL A 86 0.12 -7.00 -14.94
N ALA A 87 0.12 -5.80 -14.40
CA ALA A 87 -1.02 -5.16 -13.74
C ALA A 87 -1.37 -3.88 -14.51
N ALA A 88 -2.32 -3.97 -15.44
CA ALA A 88 -2.63 -2.89 -16.36
C ALA A 88 -4.12 -2.84 -16.70
N GLN A 89 -4.68 -1.67 -17.00
CA GLN A 89 -6.06 -1.54 -17.47
C GLN A 89 -6.25 -2.07 -18.89
N ARG A 90 -5.20 -2.01 -19.70
CA ARG A 90 -5.17 -2.52 -21.07
C ARG A 90 -4.02 -3.50 -21.24
N LEU A 91 -4.28 -4.60 -21.91
CA LEU A 91 -3.26 -5.62 -22.16
C LEU A 91 -2.17 -5.08 -23.11
N PRO A 92 -0.90 -5.00 -22.69
CA PRO A 92 0.22 -4.61 -23.55
C PRO A 92 0.62 -5.81 -24.42
N LEU A 93 -0.02 -5.96 -25.57
CA LEU A 93 0.08 -7.15 -26.42
C LEU A 93 1.49 -7.37 -26.99
N ALA A 94 2.22 -6.29 -27.32
CA ALA A 94 3.58 -6.40 -27.79
C ALA A 94 4.52 -6.90 -26.69
N LEU A 95 4.43 -6.32 -25.49
CA LEU A 95 5.21 -6.79 -24.32
C LEU A 95 4.94 -8.26 -24.02
N ILE A 96 3.65 -8.63 -23.94
CA ILE A 96 3.22 -10.02 -23.67
C ILE A 96 3.76 -10.99 -24.73
N SER A 97 3.61 -10.63 -26.02
CA SER A 97 4.00 -11.51 -27.12
C SER A 97 5.50 -11.73 -27.18
N ILE A 98 6.30 -10.68 -26.98
CA ILE A 98 7.76 -10.72 -27.06
C ILE A 98 8.33 -11.40 -25.81
N ALA A 99 7.83 -11.09 -24.61
CA ALA A 99 8.24 -11.76 -23.39
C ALA A 99 7.99 -13.28 -23.48
N ALA A 100 6.78 -13.68 -23.89
CA ALA A 100 6.45 -15.10 -24.07
C ALA A 100 7.29 -15.80 -25.16
N ALA A 101 7.58 -15.11 -26.27
CA ALA A 101 8.44 -15.65 -27.33
C ALA A 101 9.89 -15.80 -26.87
N GLY A 102 10.36 -14.94 -25.97
CA GLY A 102 11.68 -15.02 -25.34
C GLY A 102 11.77 -16.02 -24.19
N GLY A 103 10.69 -16.75 -23.87
CA GLY A 103 10.67 -17.79 -22.84
C GLY A 103 10.19 -17.33 -21.45
N ALA A 104 9.92 -16.04 -21.26
CA ALA A 104 9.40 -15.56 -19.99
C ALA A 104 7.98 -16.08 -19.73
N LYS A 105 7.70 -16.47 -18.47
CA LYS A 105 6.36 -16.87 -18.04
C LYS A 105 5.50 -15.63 -17.83
N VAL A 106 4.51 -15.42 -18.71
CA VAL A 106 3.63 -14.25 -18.64
C VAL A 106 2.48 -14.50 -17.69
N MET A 107 2.33 -13.61 -16.70
CA MET A 107 1.24 -13.62 -15.72
C MET A 107 0.50 -12.29 -15.74
N ILE A 108 -0.78 -12.32 -15.45
CA ILE A 108 -1.64 -11.13 -15.38
C ILE A 108 -2.23 -11.03 -13.97
N ALA A 109 -2.15 -9.84 -13.37
CA ALA A 109 -2.65 -9.58 -12.04
C ALA A 109 -3.75 -8.52 -12.04
N ASP A 110 -4.77 -8.73 -11.22
CA ASP A 110 -5.82 -7.79 -10.81
C ASP A 110 -6.43 -6.90 -11.94
N MET A 111 -6.44 -7.42 -13.14
CA MET A 111 -7.16 -6.78 -14.23
C MET A 111 -8.61 -7.26 -14.19
N GLY A 112 -9.56 -6.37 -14.19
CA GLY A 112 -10.98 -6.74 -14.30
C GLY A 112 -11.26 -7.65 -15.52
N SER A 113 -12.13 -7.26 -16.42
CA SER A 113 -12.29 -7.94 -17.71
C SER A 113 -11.14 -7.56 -18.65
N PRO A 114 -10.62 -8.49 -19.47
CA PRO A 114 -9.54 -8.20 -20.40
C PRO A 114 -9.95 -7.10 -21.39
N ARG A 115 -9.22 -5.99 -21.38
CA ARG A 115 -9.44 -4.89 -22.33
C ARG A 115 -8.35 -4.92 -23.39
N LEU A 116 -8.78 -5.19 -24.61
CA LEU A 116 -7.89 -5.21 -25.78
C LEU A 116 -7.81 -3.79 -26.38
N PRO A 117 -6.67 -3.37 -26.92
CA PRO A 117 -6.59 -2.14 -27.69
C PRO A 117 -7.58 -2.20 -28.87
N GLY A 118 -8.33 -1.12 -29.13
CA GLY A 118 -9.56 -1.08 -29.93
C GLY A 118 -9.57 -1.79 -31.30
N PHE A 119 -8.46 -1.80 -32.04
CA PHE A 119 -8.33 -2.46 -33.34
C PHE A 119 -8.19 -4.01 -33.22
N TRP A 120 -7.53 -4.50 -32.18
CA TRP A 120 -7.15 -5.91 -32.03
C TRP A 120 -8.35 -6.85 -31.74
N GLY A 121 -9.41 -6.31 -31.15
CA GLY A 121 -10.65 -7.09 -30.92
C GLY A 121 -11.38 -7.51 -32.22
N HIS A 122 -10.98 -6.97 -33.35
CA HIS A 122 -11.62 -7.21 -34.65
C HIS A 122 -10.84 -8.19 -35.54
N VAL A 123 -9.64 -8.63 -35.13
CA VAL A 123 -8.81 -9.58 -35.89
C VAL A 123 -9.03 -10.99 -35.37
N PRO A 124 -9.77 -11.87 -36.09
CA PRO A 124 -10.03 -13.22 -35.64
C PRO A 124 -8.75 -14.01 -35.43
N GLY A 125 -8.62 -14.72 -34.31
CA GLY A 125 -7.50 -15.62 -34.01
C GLY A 125 -6.26 -14.97 -33.41
N LEU A 126 -6.03 -13.65 -33.54
CA LEU A 126 -4.83 -13.04 -32.99
C LEU A 126 -4.90 -12.93 -31.45
N CYS A 127 -6.08 -12.59 -30.93
CA CYS A 127 -6.31 -12.57 -29.49
C CYS A 127 -6.10 -13.92 -28.84
N SER A 128 -6.69 -14.97 -29.40
CA SER A 128 -6.56 -16.33 -28.87
C SER A 128 -5.10 -16.81 -28.87
N THR A 129 -4.31 -16.40 -29.85
CA THR A 129 -2.88 -16.74 -29.93
C THR A 129 -2.10 -16.05 -28.81
N VAL A 130 -2.35 -14.77 -28.52
CA VAL A 130 -1.67 -14.05 -27.44
C VAL A 130 -2.17 -14.53 -26.07
N MET A 131 -3.49 -14.71 -25.92
CA MET A 131 -4.08 -15.22 -24.68
C MET A 131 -3.61 -16.65 -24.35
N GLY A 132 -3.41 -17.49 -25.38
CA GLY A 132 -2.85 -18.83 -25.23
C GLY A 132 -1.40 -18.86 -24.73
N ARG A 133 -0.67 -17.74 -24.79
CA ARG A 133 0.70 -17.61 -24.27
C ARG A 133 0.75 -17.19 -22.79
N ILE A 134 -0.37 -16.73 -22.24
CA ILE A 134 -0.44 -16.34 -20.83
C ILE A 134 -0.33 -17.62 -19.98
N HIS A 135 0.63 -17.61 -19.08
CA HIS A 135 0.90 -18.74 -18.19
C HIS A 135 -0.12 -18.81 -17.06
N ARG A 136 -0.47 -17.66 -16.42
CA ARG A 136 -1.44 -17.59 -15.31
C ARG A 136 -2.15 -16.25 -15.29
N VAL A 137 -3.43 -16.26 -14.90
CA VAL A 137 -4.24 -15.05 -14.66
C VAL A 137 -4.76 -15.09 -13.24
N PHE A 138 -4.43 -14.08 -12.45
CA PHE A 138 -4.95 -13.88 -11.10
C PHE A 138 -6.19 -13.01 -11.17
N LEU A 139 -7.32 -13.55 -10.76
CA LEU A 139 -8.63 -12.89 -10.82
C LEU A 139 -8.98 -12.33 -9.46
N SER A 140 -9.38 -11.07 -9.40
CA SER A 140 -9.88 -10.45 -8.17
C SER A 140 -11.26 -10.99 -7.74
N SER A 141 -12.03 -11.62 -8.66
CA SER A 141 -13.27 -12.31 -8.32
C SER A 141 -13.61 -13.44 -9.32
N ALA A 142 -14.37 -14.42 -8.86
CA ALA A 142 -14.83 -15.55 -9.70
C ALA A 142 -15.70 -15.11 -10.89
N SER A 143 -16.39 -13.96 -10.79
CA SER A 143 -17.23 -13.42 -11.87
C SER A 143 -16.43 -13.07 -13.14
N GLN A 144 -15.14 -12.84 -13.02
CA GLN A 144 -14.27 -12.51 -14.14
C GLN A 144 -13.90 -13.72 -15.01
N ARG A 145 -14.04 -14.96 -14.51
CA ARG A 145 -13.68 -16.19 -15.24
C ARG A 145 -14.30 -16.27 -16.62
N THR A 146 -15.57 -15.90 -16.74
CA THR A 146 -16.29 -15.98 -18.02
C THR A 146 -15.72 -15.04 -19.07
N SER A 147 -15.31 -13.83 -18.69
CA SER A 147 -14.74 -12.85 -19.62
C SER A 147 -13.35 -13.28 -20.10
N TRP A 148 -12.52 -13.81 -19.21
CA TRP A 148 -11.20 -14.32 -19.56
C TRP A 148 -11.25 -15.60 -20.40
N ALA A 149 -12.19 -16.51 -20.13
CA ALA A 149 -12.42 -17.69 -20.95
C ALA A 149 -12.87 -17.32 -22.37
N LYS A 150 -13.78 -16.33 -22.51
CA LYS A 150 -14.18 -15.79 -23.81
C LYS A 150 -13.03 -15.13 -24.57
N ALA A 151 -12.06 -14.54 -23.86
CA ALA A 151 -10.86 -13.98 -24.47
C ALA A 151 -9.85 -15.06 -24.94
N GLY A 152 -10.02 -16.31 -24.54
CA GLY A 152 -9.19 -17.44 -24.98
C GLY A 152 -8.19 -17.96 -23.95
N VAL A 153 -8.30 -17.55 -22.69
CA VAL A 153 -7.48 -18.13 -21.60
C VAL A 153 -8.12 -19.42 -21.12
N ALA A 154 -7.30 -20.47 -20.98
CA ALA A 154 -7.74 -21.77 -20.48
C ALA A 154 -8.10 -21.69 -18.98
N GLN A 155 -9.11 -22.47 -18.55
CA GLN A 155 -9.65 -22.36 -17.18
C GLN A 155 -8.66 -22.78 -16.09
N ASP A 156 -7.78 -23.74 -16.39
CA ASP A 156 -6.69 -24.22 -15.53
C ASP A 156 -5.61 -23.18 -15.25
N ARG A 157 -5.55 -22.13 -16.10
CA ARG A 157 -4.62 -20.99 -15.93
C ARG A 157 -5.23 -19.85 -15.15
N MET A 158 -6.47 -19.93 -14.72
CA MET A 158 -7.19 -18.89 -13.99
C MET A 158 -7.27 -19.22 -12.50
N LEU A 159 -6.63 -18.40 -11.67
CA LEU A 159 -6.69 -18.50 -10.21
C LEU A 159 -7.49 -17.33 -9.64
N VAL A 160 -8.49 -17.62 -8.83
CA VAL A 160 -9.18 -16.57 -8.06
C VAL A 160 -8.36 -16.30 -6.81
N SER A 161 -7.64 -15.20 -6.81
CA SER A 161 -6.74 -14.80 -5.72
C SER A 161 -7.33 -13.73 -4.81
N GLY A 162 -8.33 -13.02 -5.28
CA GLY A 162 -8.72 -11.75 -4.68
C GLY A 162 -7.99 -10.56 -5.32
N PRO A 163 -8.28 -9.34 -4.88
CA PRO A 163 -7.63 -8.14 -5.36
C PRO A 163 -6.22 -8.00 -4.79
N LEU A 164 -5.25 -7.59 -5.62
CA LEU A 164 -3.94 -7.17 -5.15
C LEU A 164 -4.07 -5.86 -4.38
N ASN A 165 -3.44 -5.77 -3.23
CA ASN A 165 -3.36 -4.57 -2.43
C ASN A 165 -2.01 -3.87 -2.62
N ASP A 166 -2.02 -2.56 -2.49
CA ASP A 166 -0.84 -1.73 -2.27
C ASP A 166 -0.47 -1.64 -0.77
N ALA A 167 -0.89 -2.66 0.02
CA ALA A 167 -0.50 -2.73 1.42
C ALA A 167 1.00 -3.03 1.48
N PRO A 168 1.81 -2.10 2.01
CA PRO A 168 3.22 -2.38 2.24
C PRO A 168 3.36 -3.53 3.23
N LEU A 169 4.53 -4.17 3.24
CA LEU A 169 4.94 -5.03 4.34
C LEU A 169 4.55 -4.36 5.66
N ALA A 170 4.03 -5.14 6.61
CA ALA A 170 3.68 -4.60 7.92
C ALA A 170 4.88 -3.80 8.46
N LEU A 171 4.65 -2.50 8.67
CA LEU A 171 5.72 -1.61 9.14
C LEU A 171 6.34 -2.21 10.41
N GLY A 172 7.64 -2.41 10.38
CA GLY A 172 8.40 -2.84 11.54
C GLY A 172 8.36 -1.81 12.68
N CYS A 173 8.68 -2.23 13.89
CA CYS A 173 9.00 -1.33 14.99
C CYS A 173 10.03 -1.98 15.91
N ASN A 174 10.68 -1.17 16.73
CA ASN A 174 11.47 -1.68 17.84
C ASN A 174 10.50 -2.14 18.95
N GLU A 175 10.39 -3.45 19.15
CA GLU A 175 9.46 -4.04 20.12
C GLU A 175 9.78 -3.63 21.57
N ALA A 176 11.06 -3.53 21.93
CA ALA A 176 11.47 -3.09 23.27
C ALA A 176 11.06 -1.63 23.52
N GLU A 177 11.19 -0.78 22.52
CA GLU A 177 10.78 0.63 22.59
C GLU A 177 9.27 0.77 22.62
N ARG A 178 8.54 -0.03 21.83
CA ARG A 178 7.09 -0.10 21.91
C ARG A 178 6.60 -0.43 23.33
N ASP A 179 7.20 -1.44 23.96
CA ASP A 179 6.81 -1.87 25.31
C ASP A 179 7.11 -0.79 26.34
N MET A 180 8.26 -0.11 26.22
CA MET A 180 8.61 1.00 27.10
C MET A 180 7.63 2.18 26.97
N LEU A 181 7.28 2.57 25.73
CA LEU A 181 6.33 3.65 25.48
C LEU A 181 4.91 3.27 25.91
N ALA A 182 4.49 2.04 25.68
CA ALA A 182 3.19 1.52 26.17
C ALA A 182 3.08 1.61 27.69
N GLN A 183 4.18 1.28 28.42
CA GLN A 183 4.25 1.45 29.87
C GLN A 183 4.21 2.93 30.29
N SER A 184 4.86 3.82 29.54
CA SER A 184 4.87 5.27 29.78
C SER A 184 3.47 5.87 29.63
N PHE A 185 2.69 5.40 28.68
CA PHE A 185 1.28 5.77 28.54
C PHE A 185 0.38 5.15 29.62
N ARG A 186 0.84 4.22 30.43
CA ARG A 186 0.15 3.63 31.60
C ARG A 186 -1.28 3.19 31.28
N GLN A 187 -1.46 2.44 30.23
CA GLN A 187 -2.78 1.96 29.78
C GLN A 187 -3.80 3.07 29.51
N ARG A 188 -3.34 4.28 29.20
CA ARG A 188 -4.22 5.32 28.69
C ARG A 188 -4.64 4.98 27.26
N THR A 189 -5.84 5.38 26.90
CA THR A 189 -6.28 5.29 25.50
C THR A 189 -5.51 6.29 24.66
N VAL A 190 -4.81 5.82 23.64
CA VAL A 190 -4.00 6.65 22.74
C VAL A 190 -4.68 6.74 21.38
N TRP A 191 -4.77 7.93 20.82
CA TRP A 191 -5.10 8.09 19.42
C TRP A 191 -3.98 8.81 18.68
N LEU A 192 -3.87 8.54 17.39
CA LEU A 192 -2.83 9.05 16.51
C LEU A 192 -3.43 10.01 15.48
N ALA A 193 -2.82 11.17 15.31
CA ALA A 193 -3.03 12.03 14.14
C ALA A 193 -1.76 12.00 13.32
N ILE A 194 -1.80 11.42 12.11
CA ILE A 194 -0.61 11.15 11.31
C ILE A 194 -0.61 11.86 9.98
N GLY A 195 0.58 12.37 9.57
CA GLY A 195 0.73 13.12 8.33
C GLY A 195 -0.07 14.42 8.33
N VAL A 196 -0.15 15.10 9.47
CA VAL A 196 -0.98 16.27 9.69
C VAL A 196 -0.32 17.52 9.09
N PRO A 197 -0.88 18.14 8.04
CA PRO A 197 -0.40 19.41 7.54
C PRO A 197 -0.73 20.56 8.52
N GLU A 198 0.08 21.61 8.50
CA GLU A 198 -0.09 22.77 9.41
C GLU A 198 -1.52 23.34 9.41
N VAL A 199 -2.16 23.37 8.26
CA VAL A 199 -3.54 23.89 8.10
C VAL A 199 -4.61 23.06 8.84
N GLU A 200 -4.28 21.84 9.26
CA GLU A 200 -5.15 20.92 10.01
C GLU A 200 -4.83 20.87 11.52
N GLU A 201 -3.68 21.41 11.98
CA GLU A 201 -3.25 21.33 13.38
C GLU A 201 -4.27 21.91 14.36
N ALA A 202 -4.86 23.05 14.03
CA ALA A 202 -5.88 23.68 14.88
C ALA A 202 -7.12 22.80 15.08
N MET A 203 -7.49 22.04 14.07
CA MET A 203 -8.59 21.07 14.11
C MET A 203 -8.24 19.88 15.00
N ILE A 204 -7.00 19.36 14.91
CA ILE A 204 -6.51 18.29 15.78
C ILE A 204 -6.55 18.71 17.25
N VAL A 205 -6.12 19.94 17.54
CA VAL A 205 -6.20 20.54 18.89
C VAL A 205 -7.64 20.57 19.40
N ALA A 206 -8.58 21.00 18.57
CA ALA A 206 -10.00 21.06 18.93
C ALA A 206 -10.58 19.65 19.17
N ALA A 207 -10.21 18.68 18.33
CA ALA A 207 -10.62 17.28 18.46
C ALA A 207 -10.06 16.65 19.74
N HIS A 208 -8.78 16.89 20.06
CA HIS A 208 -8.19 16.37 21.29
C HIS A 208 -8.82 16.96 22.54
N ARG A 209 -9.14 18.24 22.54
CA ARG A 209 -9.94 18.85 23.63
C ARG A 209 -11.32 18.21 23.80
N ALA A 210 -11.96 17.82 22.70
CA ALA A 210 -13.23 17.11 22.76
C ALA A 210 -13.04 15.70 23.37
N ALA A 211 -12.02 14.99 22.98
CA ALA A 211 -11.67 13.67 23.52
C ALA A 211 -11.34 13.73 25.02
N LEU A 212 -10.60 14.75 25.46
CA LEU A 212 -10.28 14.97 26.90
C LEU A 212 -11.53 15.30 27.75
N ARG A 213 -12.57 15.90 27.18
CA ARG A 213 -13.85 16.10 27.88
C ARG A 213 -14.63 14.80 28.06
N ASP A 214 -14.52 13.89 27.09
CA ASP A 214 -15.15 12.57 27.14
C ASP A 214 -14.39 11.62 28.07
N SER A 215 -13.05 11.65 28.02
CA SER A 215 -12.16 10.86 28.88
C SER A 215 -10.88 11.62 29.21
N HIS A 216 -10.65 11.93 30.48
CA HIS A 216 -9.47 12.66 30.96
C HIS A 216 -8.15 11.91 30.76
N ARG A 217 -8.20 10.61 30.49
CA ARG A 217 -7.02 9.74 30.33
C ARG A 217 -6.62 9.49 28.90
N VAL A 218 -7.22 10.20 27.93
CA VAL A 218 -6.84 10.10 26.51
C VAL A 218 -5.51 10.80 26.28
N ALA A 219 -4.63 10.20 25.49
CA ALA A 219 -3.40 10.81 24.99
C ALA A 219 -3.44 10.91 23.45
N LEU A 220 -2.81 11.94 22.91
CA LEU A 220 -2.64 12.16 21.49
C LEU A 220 -1.17 11.94 21.12
N ILE A 221 -0.90 11.10 20.12
CA ILE A 221 0.35 11.11 19.35
C ILE A 221 0.08 11.96 18.10
N LEU A 222 0.86 13.02 17.91
CA LEU A 222 0.70 13.95 16.79
C LEU A 222 1.94 13.94 15.90
N HIS A 223 1.78 13.41 14.69
CA HIS A 223 2.83 13.35 13.68
C HIS A 223 2.54 14.40 12.59
N PRO A 224 3.29 15.52 12.55
CA PRO A 224 3.16 16.51 11.49
C PRO A 224 3.61 15.92 10.13
N SER A 225 3.08 16.43 9.04
CA SER A 225 3.50 16.05 7.69
C SER A 225 4.91 16.54 7.34
N ASP A 226 5.36 17.62 8.01
CA ASP A 226 6.73 18.15 7.95
C ASP A 226 7.39 17.94 9.31
N PRO A 227 8.39 17.06 9.43
CA PRO A 227 9.13 16.85 10.68
C PRO A 227 9.76 18.12 11.24
N MET A 228 10.19 19.04 10.39
CA MET A 228 10.82 20.31 10.80
C MET A 228 9.85 21.20 11.60
N ARG A 229 8.55 20.93 11.52
CA ARG A 229 7.51 21.64 12.28
C ARG A 229 7.47 21.27 13.76
N GLY A 230 8.07 20.14 14.18
CA GLY A 230 7.91 19.53 15.51
C GLY A 230 8.17 20.47 16.68
N ALA A 231 9.32 21.15 16.69
CA ALA A 231 9.69 22.05 17.78
C ALA A 231 8.75 23.28 17.90
N ALA A 232 8.36 23.86 16.75
CA ALA A 232 7.44 24.99 16.73
C ALA A 232 6.02 24.55 17.19
N LEU A 233 5.57 23.39 16.72
CA LEU A 233 4.29 22.80 17.10
C LEU A 233 4.23 22.51 18.62
N LYS A 234 5.29 21.95 19.20
CA LYS A 234 5.40 21.78 20.65
C LYS A 234 5.20 23.11 21.37
N ALA A 235 5.95 24.15 20.99
CA ALA A 235 5.85 25.47 21.63
C ALA A 235 4.44 26.08 21.54
N GLU A 236 3.72 25.86 20.44
CA GLU A 236 2.33 26.31 20.27
C GLU A 236 1.32 25.50 21.09
N LEU A 237 1.65 24.26 21.43
CA LEU A 237 0.79 23.36 22.20
C LEU A 237 1.02 23.47 23.71
N GLU A 238 2.22 23.77 24.19
CA GLU A 238 2.56 23.87 25.61
C GLU A 238 1.62 24.79 26.44
N PRO A 239 1.12 25.94 25.92
CA PRO A 239 0.15 26.73 26.67
C PRO A 239 -1.23 26.07 26.82
N LYS A 240 -1.48 24.98 26.12
CA LYS A 240 -2.79 24.32 26.01
C LYS A 240 -2.82 22.92 26.61
N PHE A 241 -1.67 22.21 26.58
CA PHE A 241 -1.52 20.82 26.97
C PHE A 241 -0.12 20.56 27.57
N ASN A 242 -0.02 19.56 28.42
CA ASN A 242 1.29 19.01 28.77
C ASN A 242 1.83 18.23 27.56
N THR A 243 2.85 18.77 26.93
CA THR A 243 3.37 18.30 25.65
C THR A 243 4.79 17.79 25.79
N ALA A 244 5.11 16.66 25.12
CA ALA A 244 6.44 16.12 24.97
C ALA A 244 6.79 16.01 23.48
N LEU A 245 8.10 16.05 23.12
CA LEU A 245 8.62 16.01 21.76
C LEU A 245 9.58 14.84 21.58
N ARG A 246 9.43 14.09 20.51
CA ARG A 246 10.21 12.87 20.22
C ARG A 246 11.68 13.16 19.94
N SER A 247 12.00 14.10 19.07
CA SER A 247 13.37 14.37 18.59
C SER A 247 14.35 14.85 19.66
N VAL A 248 13.83 15.30 20.80
CA VAL A 248 14.65 15.72 21.96
C VAL A 248 14.55 14.76 23.14
N ASP A 249 13.99 13.58 22.93
CA ASP A 249 13.82 12.52 23.94
C ASP A 249 13.09 13.00 25.21
N ASP A 250 12.09 13.88 25.06
CA ASP A 250 11.26 14.30 26.19
C ASP A 250 10.57 13.11 26.85
N LEU A 251 10.62 13.05 28.17
CA LEU A 251 9.99 11.99 28.95
C LEU A 251 8.45 12.11 28.90
N ILE A 252 7.82 11.02 28.54
CA ILE A 252 6.36 10.89 28.67
C ILE A 252 6.02 10.66 30.13
N THR A 253 5.30 11.62 30.73
CA THR A 253 4.80 11.56 32.11
C THR A 253 3.34 11.14 32.14
N PRO A 254 2.78 10.77 33.31
CA PRO A 254 1.35 10.50 33.43
C PRO A 254 0.44 11.67 32.99
N ASP A 255 0.97 12.89 33.06
CA ASP A 255 0.25 14.11 32.74
C ASP A 255 0.46 14.57 31.29
N THR A 256 1.37 13.94 30.52
CA THR A 256 1.60 14.26 29.12
C THR A 256 0.34 13.96 28.31
N GLN A 257 -0.27 14.98 27.74
CA GLN A 257 -1.51 14.89 26.97
C GLN A 257 -1.26 14.77 25.47
N VAL A 258 -0.19 15.41 24.98
CA VAL A 258 0.21 15.38 23.58
C VAL A 258 1.67 14.95 23.46
N TYR A 259 1.93 13.97 22.63
CA TYR A 259 3.28 13.58 22.24
C TYR A 259 3.48 13.89 20.77
N VAL A 260 4.31 14.90 20.50
CA VAL A 260 4.66 15.29 19.12
C VAL A 260 5.78 14.38 18.64
N VAL A 261 5.56 13.71 17.51
CA VAL A 261 6.50 12.76 16.92
C VAL A 261 6.95 13.29 15.57
N ASP A 262 8.11 13.92 15.57
CA ASP A 262 8.73 14.62 14.45
C ASP A 262 9.91 13.85 13.86
N THR A 263 9.93 12.53 14.03
CA THR A 263 10.96 11.62 13.51
C THR A 263 10.40 10.78 12.36
N GLU A 264 11.25 10.47 11.39
CA GLU A 264 10.90 9.62 10.26
C GLU A 264 11.17 8.13 10.55
N GLY A 265 10.52 7.23 9.80
CA GLY A 265 10.78 5.78 9.87
C GLY A 265 10.09 5.05 11.02
N GLU A 266 9.44 5.74 11.96
CA GLU A 266 8.85 5.16 13.16
C GLU A 266 7.33 4.97 13.10
N ARG A 267 6.67 5.16 11.94
CA ARG A 267 5.20 5.07 11.83
C ARG A 267 4.63 3.76 12.35
N GLY A 268 5.34 2.63 12.12
CA GLY A 268 4.93 1.32 12.62
C GLY A 268 4.81 1.25 14.15
N LEU A 269 5.64 2.00 14.87
CA LEU A 269 5.59 2.15 16.32
C LEU A 269 4.33 2.91 16.75
N TRP A 270 4.06 4.04 16.11
CA TRP A 270 2.94 4.91 16.47
C TRP A 270 1.57 4.26 16.22
N TYR A 271 1.41 3.54 15.12
CA TYR A 271 0.19 2.78 14.85
C TYR A 271 -0.07 1.69 15.90
N ARG A 272 0.97 0.97 16.38
CA ARG A 272 0.82 -0.08 17.39
C ARG A 272 0.46 0.42 18.78
N LEU A 273 0.72 1.68 19.06
CA LEU A 273 0.36 2.33 20.33
C LEU A 273 -1.05 2.92 20.31
N ALA A 274 -1.62 3.16 19.15
CA ALA A 274 -2.87 3.88 18.97
C ALA A 274 -4.08 2.94 18.74
N VAL A 275 -5.19 3.23 19.39
CA VAL A 275 -6.47 2.55 19.17
C VAL A 275 -7.20 3.09 17.93
N ALA A 276 -7.09 4.41 17.71
CA ALA A 276 -7.71 5.09 16.58
C ALA A 276 -6.69 6.03 15.92
N CYS A 277 -6.86 6.23 14.61
CA CYS A 277 -5.97 7.05 13.81
C CYS A 277 -6.77 8.02 12.92
N TYR A 278 -6.38 9.29 12.92
CA TYR A 278 -6.79 10.26 11.91
C TYR A 278 -5.70 10.37 10.84
N ILE A 279 -6.05 10.18 9.58
CA ILE A 279 -5.14 10.40 8.45
C ILE A 279 -5.21 11.86 8.03
N GLY A 280 -4.11 12.58 8.22
CA GLY A 280 -3.97 14.01 7.90
C GLY A 280 -4.00 14.30 6.40
N GLY A 281 -4.22 15.56 6.05
CA GLY A 281 -4.35 16.04 4.67
C GLY A 281 -5.66 15.67 3.98
N THR A 282 -6.53 14.92 4.67
CA THR A 282 -7.76 14.40 4.07
C THR A 282 -8.97 15.33 4.15
N LEU A 283 -8.89 16.42 4.90
CA LEU A 283 -9.93 17.44 5.00
C LEU A 283 -9.64 18.73 4.24
N ASP A 284 -8.41 18.90 3.82
CA ASP A 284 -7.97 19.97 2.93
C ASP A 284 -7.55 19.42 1.58
N LYS A 285 -7.29 20.30 0.61
CA LYS A 285 -6.93 19.93 -0.74
C LYS A 285 -5.51 19.31 -0.88
N THR A 286 -4.81 19.13 0.22
CA THR A 286 -3.48 18.51 0.23
C THR A 286 -3.52 17.02 -0.12
N GLY A 287 -4.57 16.32 0.28
CA GLY A 287 -4.70 14.87 0.14
C GLY A 287 -3.88 14.10 1.18
N ALA A 288 -4.20 12.83 1.37
CA ALA A 288 -3.47 11.94 2.28
C ALA A 288 -2.01 11.74 1.80
N THR A 289 -1.08 11.81 2.74
CA THR A 289 0.37 11.55 2.47
C THR A 289 0.82 10.17 2.91
N VAL A 290 -0.02 9.46 3.67
CA VAL A 290 0.25 8.10 4.17
C VAL A 290 -0.87 7.15 3.75
N SER A 291 -0.52 5.88 3.49
CA SER A 291 -1.50 4.87 3.12
C SER A 291 -2.39 4.49 4.30
N PRO A 292 -3.73 4.45 4.14
CA PRO A 292 -4.62 3.98 5.19
C PRO A 292 -4.45 2.48 5.48
N MET A 293 -3.85 1.72 4.57
CA MET A 293 -3.56 0.29 4.74
C MET A 293 -2.52 0.04 5.84
N GLU A 294 -1.59 1.00 6.09
CA GLU A 294 -0.65 0.92 7.21
C GLU A 294 -1.39 0.87 8.55
N ALA A 295 -2.33 1.81 8.75
CA ALA A 295 -3.14 1.89 9.96
C ALA A 295 -4.08 0.67 10.11
N ALA A 296 -4.71 0.23 9.00
CA ALA A 296 -5.60 -0.92 8.97
C ALA A 296 -4.87 -2.22 9.33
N GLY A 297 -3.69 -2.46 8.77
CA GLY A 297 -2.87 -3.64 9.03
C GLY A 297 -2.35 -3.72 10.46
N LEU A 298 -2.24 -2.58 11.15
CA LEU A 298 -1.76 -2.48 12.53
C LEU A 298 -2.89 -2.28 13.56
N GLY A 299 -4.15 -2.47 13.14
CA GLY A 299 -5.29 -2.57 14.05
C GLY A 299 -5.86 -1.24 14.53
N CYS A 300 -5.65 -0.14 13.82
CA CYS A 300 -6.24 1.15 14.15
C CYS A 300 -7.65 1.31 13.56
N ALA A 301 -8.57 1.88 14.34
CA ALA A 301 -9.81 2.44 13.81
C ALA A 301 -9.51 3.74 13.04
N ILE A 302 -9.89 3.82 11.77
CA ILE A 302 -9.45 4.90 10.88
C ILE A 302 -10.52 5.98 10.75
N VAL A 303 -10.14 7.24 10.97
CA VAL A 303 -10.94 8.43 10.68
C VAL A 303 -10.26 9.24 9.59
N HIS A 304 -11.01 9.69 8.59
CA HIS A 304 -10.46 10.47 7.47
C HIS A 304 -11.47 11.44 6.88
N GLY A 305 -10.99 12.42 6.14
CA GLY A 305 -11.81 13.33 5.34
C GLY A 305 -12.12 12.74 3.96
N ARG A 306 -12.45 13.62 3.00
CA ARG A 306 -12.83 13.24 1.64
C ARG A 306 -11.69 13.33 0.61
N GLU A 307 -10.64 14.05 0.94
CA GLU A 307 -9.49 14.28 0.05
C GLU A 307 -8.46 13.16 0.26
N THR A 308 -8.64 12.07 -0.45
CA THR A 308 -7.87 10.83 -0.22
C THR A 308 -6.53 10.80 -0.97
N GLY A 309 -6.28 11.77 -1.86
CA GLY A 309 -5.03 11.85 -2.63
C GLY A 309 -4.78 10.59 -3.47
N PRO A 310 -3.55 10.09 -3.51
CA PRO A 310 -3.20 8.92 -4.32
C PRO A 310 -3.81 7.61 -3.79
N PHE A 311 -4.40 7.59 -2.59
CA PHE A 311 -4.91 6.39 -1.92
C PHE A 311 -6.43 6.20 -2.05
N GLU A 312 -7.08 6.81 -3.04
CA GLU A 312 -8.54 6.77 -3.20
C GLU A 312 -9.10 5.34 -3.19
N GLN A 313 -8.47 4.42 -3.90
CA GLN A 313 -8.92 3.03 -3.98
C GLN A 313 -8.77 2.31 -2.63
N ALA A 314 -7.68 2.54 -1.90
CA ALA A 314 -7.44 1.98 -0.58
C ALA A 314 -8.53 2.46 0.42
N PHE A 315 -8.80 3.76 0.45
CA PHE A 315 -9.88 4.31 1.28
C PHE A 315 -11.26 3.77 0.87
N GLN A 316 -11.53 3.63 -0.43
CA GLN A 316 -12.80 3.08 -0.92
C GLN A 316 -13.01 1.63 -0.47
N ARG A 317 -11.99 0.80 -0.55
CA ARG A 317 -12.03 -0.60 -0.10
C ARG A 317 -12.29 -0.69 1.41
N LEU A 318 -11.54 0.05 2.22
CA LEU A 318 -11.71 0.11 3.68
C LEU A 318 -13.10 0.66 4.05
N SER A 319 -13.60 1.66 3.33
CA SER A 319 -14.94 2.21 3.55
C SER A 319 -16.05 1.21 3.20
N ASN A 320 -15.90 0.46 2.11
CA ASN A 320 -16.85 -0.60 1.73
C ASN A 320 -16.90 -1.70 2.79
N ALA A 321 -15.77 -2.03 3.40
CA ALA A 321 -15.67 -2.96 4.52
C ALA A 321 -16.10 -2.34 5.87
N LYS A 322 -16.49 -1.05 5.91
CA LYS A 322 -16.83 -0.31 7.14
C LYS A 322 -15.68 -0.22 8.15
N ALA A 323 -14.45 -0.29 7.67
CA ALA A 323 -13.22 -0.17 8.46
C ALA A 323 -12.83 1.29 8.74
N THR A 324 -13.50 2.26 8.11
CA THR A 324 -13.20 3.68 8.26
C THR A 324 -14.44 4.51 8.60
N SER A 325 -14.22 5.64 9.27
CA SER A 325 -15.21 6.70 9.50
C SER A 325 -14.83 7.93 8.69
N ARG A 326 -15.63 8.22 7.64
CA ARG A 326 -15.42 9.39 6.79
C ARG A 326 -16.15 10.61 7.32
N ILE A 327 -15.43 11.70 7.56
CA ILE A 327 -16.00 12.98 7.98
C ILE A 327 -16.05 14.00 6.82
N GLN A 328 -17.04 14.89 6.87
CA GLN A 328 -17.28 15.88 5.82
C GLN A 328 -16.79 17.29 6.20
N ARG A 329 -16.67 17.56 7.49
CA ARG A 329 -16.37 18.88 8.05
C ARG A 329 -15.37 18.76 9.19
N ARG A 330 -14.54 19.79 9.37
CA ARG A 330 -13.52 19.86 10.42
C ARG A 330 -14.10 19.70 11.82
N GLU A 331 -15.27 20.30 12.07
CA GLU A 331 -15.94 20.29 13.38
C GLU A 331 -16.41 18.88 13.79
N ALA A 332 -16.60 17.99 12.84
CA ALA A 332 -17.01 16.61 13.10
C ALA A 332 -15.88 15.72 13.61
N LEU A 333 -14.61 16.13 13.47
CA LEU A 333 -13.46 15.29 13.84
C LEU A 333 -13.49 14.88 15.31
N GLY A 334 -13.76 15.81 16.22
CA GLY A 334 -13.81 15.50 17.65
C GLY A 334 -14.83 14.42 17.99
N GLN A 335 -16.04 14.50 17.42
CA GLN A 335 -17.07 13.49 17.61
C GLN A 335 -16.68 12.14 16.98
N ALA A 336 -16.08 12.17 15.79
CA ALA A 336 -15.64 10.95 15.10
C ALA A 336 -14.52 10.24 15.88
N ILE A 337 -13.56 10.98 16.43
CA ILE A 337 -12.50 10.43 17.28
C ILE A 337 -13.09 9.84 18.57
N CYS A 338 -13.98 10.56 19.28
CA CYS A 338 -14.63 10.01 20.48
C CYS A 338 -15.40 8.70 20.15
N ALA A 339 -16.05 8.62 18.99
CA ALA A 339 -16.72 7.40 18.56
C ALA A 339 -15.71 6.27 18.24
N ALA A 340 -14.64 6.57 17.53
CA ALA A 340 -13.59 5.60 17.17
C ALA A 340 -12.79 5.09 18.38
N LEU A 341 -12.78 5.83 19.49
CA LEU A 341 -12.13 5.42 20.75
C LEU A 341 -12.99 4.51 21.61
N ARG A 342 -14.28 4.32 21.29
CA ARG A 342 -15.14 3.36 22.02
C ARG A 342 -14.67 1.94 21.71
N PRO A 343 -14.46 1.10 22.75
CA PRO A 343 -13.85 -0.21 22.56
C PRO A 343 -14.54 -1.09 21.51
N ASP A 344 -15.86 -1.16 21.51
CA ASP A 344 -16.63 -1.95 20.56
C ASP A 344 -16.46 -1.44 19.11
N GLN A 345 -16.54 -0.12 18.93
CA GLN A 345 -16.37 0.50 17.61
C GLN A 345 -14.94 0.35 17.10
N ALA A 346 -13.96 0.60 17.95
CA ALA A 346 -12.55 0.43 17.63
C ALA A 346 -12.25 -1.00 17.20
N ALA A 347 -12.66 -1.99 18.00
CA ALA A 347 -12.43 -3.40 17.71
C ALA A 347 -13.10 -3.83 16.40
N GLN A 348 -14.34 -3.37 16.15
CA GLN A 348 -15.04 -3.69 14.92
C GLN A 348 -14.34 -3.11 13.69
N MET A 349 -13.96 -1.83 13.73
CA MET A 349 -13.27 -1.17 12.62
C MET A 349 -11.90 -1.77 12.36
N ALA A 350 -11.14 -2.04 13.43
CA ALA A 350 -9.83 -2.68 13.36
C ALA A 350 -9.91 -4.08 12.74
N HIS A 351 -10.88 -4.90 13.15
CA HIS A 351 -11.09 -6.24 12.59
C HIS A 351 -11.43 -6.20 11.11
N GLN A 352 -12.34 -5.30 10.71
CA GLN A 352 -12.71 -5.14 9.29
C GLN A 352 -11.53 -4.62 8.45
N GLY A 353 -10.73 -3.71 8.99
CA GLY A 353 -9.52 -3.21 8.34
C GLY A 353 -8.48 -4.33 8.14
N TRP A 354 -8.25 -5.09 9.19
CA TRP A 354 -7.33 -6.23 9.15
C TRP A 354 -7.76 -7.29 8.11
N GLN A 355 -9.06 -7.59 8.00
CA GLN A 355 -9.56 -8.51 6.97
C GLN A 355 -9.20 -8.02 5.56
N VAL A 356 -9.43 -6.74 5.25
CA VAL A 356 -9.09 -6.16 3.94
C VAL A 356 -7.60 -6.28 3.64
N VAL A 357 -6.74 -6.04 4.63
CA VAL A 357 -5.28 -6.14 4.47
C VAL A 357 -4.85 -7.59 4.30
N SER A 358 -5.41 -8.51 5.10
CA SER A 358 -5.07 -9.95 5.04
C SER A 358 -5.45 -10.59 3.71
N GLU A 359 -6.63 -10.28 3.17
CA GLU A 359 -7.02 -10.74 1.82
C GLU A 359 -6.02 -10.30 0.75
N GLY A 360 -5.50 -9.08 0.84
CA GLY A 360 -4.49 -8.59 -0.08
C GLY A 360 -3.12 -9.24 0.11
N ALA A 361 -2.73 -9.54 1.34
CA ALA A 361 -1.48 -10.25 1.63
C ALA A 361 -1.52 -11.68 1.07
N GLU A 362 -2.62 -12.42 1.26
CA GLU A 362 -2.79 -13.75 0.66
C GLU A 362 -2.70 -13.72 -0.87
N THR A 363 -3.26 -12.68 -1.50
CA THR A 363 -3.15 -12.47 -2.95
C THR A 363 -1.70 -12.24 -3.37
N ALA A 364 -0.97 -11.39 -2.64
CA ALA A 364 0.45 -11.11 -2.91
C ALA A 364 1.29 -12.38 -2.76
N ASP A 365 1.08 -13.14 -1.69
CA ASP A 365 1.79 -14.41 -1.45
C ASP A 365 1.55 -15.44 -2.55
N MET A 366 0.31 -15.57 -3.04
CA MET A 366 0.00 -16.44 -4.19
C MET A 366 0.71 -15.98 -5.47
N MET A 367 0.79 -14.68 -5.73
CA MET A 367 1.51 -14.15 -6.89
C MET A 367 3.02 -14.35 -6.76
N ILE A 368 3.57 -14.07 -5.58
CA ILE A 368 5.00 -14.29 -5.28
C ILE A 368 5.34 -15.77 -5.44
N ALA A 369 4.55 -16.67 -4.86
CA ALA A 369 4.77 -18.11 -5.01
C ALA A 369 4.80 -18.55 -6.49
N ALA A 370 3.87 -18.06 -7.30
CA ALA A 370 3.83 -18.35 -8.73
C ALA A 370 5.04 -17.77 -9.50
N LEU A 371 5.51 -16.59 -9.11
CA LEU A 371 6.75 -16.02 -9.67
C LEU A 371 7.97 -16.81 -9.25
N MET A 372 8.03 -17.26 -7.99
CA MET A 372 9.12 -18.10 -7.46
C MET A 372 9.21 -19.45 -8.16
N GLU A 373 8.06 -20.08 -8.48
CA GLU A 373 8.05 -21.33 -9.28
C GLU A 373 8.78 -21.18 -10.62
N THR A 374 8.79 -19.97 -11.20
CA THR A 374 9.47 -19.73 -12.49
C THR A 374 10.99 -19.63 -12.37
N LEU A 375 11.50 -19.37 -11.17
CA LEU A 375 12.94 -19.24 -10.89
C LEU A 375 13.59 -20.59 -10.61
N GLN A 376 12.80 -21.61 -10.25
CA GLN A 376 13.33 -22.96 -10.05
C GLN A 376 13.65 -23.61 -11.40
N PRO A 377 14.85 -24.16 -11.58
CA PRO A 377 15.17 -24.89 -12.81
C PRO A 377 14.20 -26.06 -13.00
N ALA A 378 13.64 -26.18 -14.20
CA ALA A 378 12.76 -27.30 -14.57
C ALA A 378 13.53 -28.62 -14.41
N GLY A 379 13.45 -29.27 -13.24
CA GLY A 379 14.15 -30.53 -12.99
C GLY A 379 14.40 -30.90 -11.53
N ALA A 380 13.91 -30.14 -10.57
CA ALA A 380 14.02 -30.51 -9.15
C ALA A 380 12.64 -30.95 -8.60
N ALA A 381 12.12 -32.07 -9.13
CA ALA A 381 10.96 -32.80 -8.61
C ALA A 381 11.28 -34.28 -8.57
#